data_7cca21c5ff2880e1127e6b4921e85bd3
#
_entry.id   7cca21c5ff2880e1127e6b4921e85bd3
#
_cell.length_a   1.000
_cell.length_b   1.000
_cell.length_c   1.000
_cell.angle_alpha   90.00
_cell.angle_beta   90.00
_cell.angle_gamma   90.00
#
_symmetry.space_group_name_H-M   'P 1'
#
loop_
_entity.id
_entity.type
_entity.pdbx_description
1 polymer ?
#
loop_
_entity_poly.entity_id
_entity_poly.type
_entity_poly.pdbx_seq_one_letter_code
_entity_poly.pdbx_strand_id
1 'polypeptide(L)'
;DRDERKKAFENEFVLYNDNINMLSGLLTGQVKKNIFYSEVRGYKNSREMYMLSDNIDSKVYDGLVDTVSKNLDGLHKYVKLRKEVLKLDKIYSYDMYTPIVNPTNDYIPYEKAQSLIYSSLSPLGKEYGDVLYKAFNERWVDVYSNDDKVSGAYCLSVYNNHPYVLLNYSGKLDSVS
;
A
#
# COMPACT_ATOMS: atom_id res chain seq x y z
N ASP A 1 -24.13 -6.98 3.61
CA ASP A 1 -25.10 -6.58 2.60
C ASP A 1 -24.46 -5.58 1.61
N ARG A 2 -24.90 -5.61 0.33
CA ARG A 2 -24.36 -4.73 -0.72
C ARG A 2 -24.80 -3.28 -0.55
N ASP A 3 -26.03 -3.07 -0.11
CA ASP A 3 -26.56 -1.73 0.09
C ASP A 3 -25.89 -1.03 1.29
N GLU A 4 -25.52 -1.78 2.31
CA GLU A 4 -24.73 -1.26 3.43
C GLU A 4 -23.31 -0.89 2.99
N ARG A 5 -22.64 -1.73 2.17
CA ARG A 5 -21.33 -1.38 1.60
C ARG A 5 -21.39 -0.12 0.74
N LYS A 6 -22.42 0.00 -0.08
CA LYS A 6 -22.65 1.20 -0.89
C LYS A 6 -22.79 2.44 -0.01
N LYS A 7 -23.65 2.37 1.02
CA LYS A 7 -23.84 3.48 1.97
C LYS A 7 -22.56 3.83 2.71
N ALA A 8 -21.81 2.84 3.17
CA ALA A 8 -20.52 3.05 3.84
C ALA A 8 -19.52 3.77 2.92
N PHE A 9 -19.42 3.32 1.66
CA PHE A 9 -18.57 3.93 0.65
C PHE A 9 -19.01 5.37 0.33
N GLU A 10 -20.30 5.60 0.14
CA GLU A 10 -20.83 6.95 -0.12
C GLU A 10 -20.57 7.89 1.07
N ASN A 11 -20.78 7.41 2.30
CA ASN A 11 -20.55 8.20 3.52
C ASN A 11 -19.07 8.57 3.72
N GLU A 12 -18.15 7.71 3.31
CA GLU A 12 -16.71 8.03 3.34
C GLU A 12 -16.38 9.30 2.54
N PHE A 13 -17.07 9.51 1.42
CA PHE A 13 -16.81 10.64 0.54
C PHE A 13 -17.61 11.92 0.89
N VAL A 14 -18.56 11.86 1.82
CA VAL A 14 -19.35 13.04 2.21
C VAL A 14 -18.44 14.16 2.71
N LEU A 15 -17.50 13.86 3.61
CA LEU A 15 -16.57 14.86 4.14
C LEU A 15 -15.69 15.49 3.06
N TYR A 16 -15.28 14.72 2.05
CA TYR A 16 -14.51 15.24 0.92
C TYR A 16 -15.37 16.16 0.05
N ASN A 17 -16.60 15.79 -0.23
CA ASN A 17 -17.53 16.59 -1.01
C ASN A 17 -17.89 17.90 -0.29
N ASP A 18 -18.14 17.85 1.00
CA ASP A 18 -18.46 19.04 1.82
C ASP A 18 -17.28 20.03 1.87
N ASN A 19 -16.05 19.53 1.73
CA ASN A 19 -14.83 20.33 1.76
C ASN A 19 -14.16 20.49 0.38
N ILE A 20 -14.88 20.20 -0.71
CA ILE A 20 -14.28 20.13 -2.06
C ILE A 20 -13.57 21.41 -2.49
N ASN A 21 -14.10 22.58 -2.13
CA ASN A 21 -13.51 23.87 -2.48
C ASN A 21 -12.19 24.09 -1.74
N MET A 22 -12.13 23.73 -0.46
CA MET A 22 -10.90 23.80 0.34
C MET A 22 -9.84 22.82 -0.21
N LEU A 23 -10.21 21.59 -0.46
CA LEU A 23 -9.30 20.55 -1.00
C LEU A 23 -8.79 20.93 -2.40
N SER A 24 -9.65 21.48 -3.25
CA SER A 24 -9.26 22.00 -4.57
C SER A 24 -8.29 23.17 -4.47
N GLY A 25 -8.51 24.07 -3.48
CA GLY A 25 -7.60 25.18 -3.20
C GLY A 25 -6.22 24.70 -2.75
N LEU A 26 -6.17 23.71 -1.84
CA LEU A 26 -4.91 23.11 -1.36
C LEU A 26 -4.15 22.41 -2.50
N LEU A 27 -4.84 21.62 -3.29
CA LEU A 27 -4.25 20.93 -4.46
C LEU A 27 -3.71 21.95 -5.47
N THR A 28 -4.50 22.97 -5.78
CA THR A 28 -4.09 24.05 -6.69
C THR A 28 -2.85 24.79 -6.17
N GLY A 29 -2.81 25.10 -4.87
CA GLY A 29 -1.64 25.69 -4.21
C GLY A 29 -0.40 24.83 -4.34
N GLN A 30 -0.54 23.51 -4.10
CA GLN A 30 0.57 22.55 -4.25
C GLN A 30 1.07 22.46 -5.69
N VAL A 31 0.16 22.41 -6.66
CA VAL A 31 0.52 22.40 -8.09
C VAL A 31 1.26 23.67 -8.48
N LYS A 32 0.73 24.84 -8.12
CA LYS A 32 1.39 26.14 -8.40
C LYS A 32 2.78 26.25 -7.74
N LYS A 33 2.92 25.78 -6.51
CA LYS A 33 4.23 25.70 -5.83
C LYS A 33 5.22 24.85 -6.63
N ASN A 34 4.79 23.67 -7.11
CA ASN A 34 5.66 22.78 -7.88
C ASN A 34 6.05 23.39 -9.23
N ILE A 35 5.11 24.09 -9.90
CA ILE A 35 5.39 24.82 -11.14
C ILE A 35 6.43 25.93 -10.87
N PHE A 36 6.21 26.75 -9.86
CA PHE A 36 7.15 27.81 -9.49
C PHE A 36 8.57 27.27 -9.26
N TYR A 37 8.72 26.20 -8.46
CA TYR A 37 10.04 25.64 -8.21
C TYR A 37 10.68 25.02 -9.46
N SER A 38 9.89 24.43 -10.36
CA SER A 38 10.43 23.90 -11.60
C SER A 38 10.96 25.02 -12.51
N GLU A 39 10.23 26.09 -12.63
CA GLU A 39 10.62 27.27 -13.44
C GLU A 39 11.86 27.96 -12.88
N VAL A 40 11.86 28.30 -11.58
CA VAL A 40 13.00 28.99 -10.92
C VAL A 40 14.29 28.16 -10.99
N ARG A 41 14.18 26.83 -11.01
CA ARG A 41 15.33 25.93 -11.12
C ARG A 41 15.71 25.54 -12.56
N GLY A 42 15.00 26.08 -13.55
CA GLY A 42 15.30 25.87 -14.96
C GLY A 42 14.87 24.52 -15.54
N TYR A 43 13.95 23.81 -14.88
CA TYR A 43 13.35 22.59 -15.41
C TYR A 43 12.20 22.92 -16.38
N LYS A 44 11.95 22.06 -17.35
CA LYS A 44 10.85 22.25 -18.32
C LYS A 44 9.47 22.18 -17.66
N ASN A 45 9.34 21.36 -16.62
CA ASN A 45 8.10 21.16 -15.84
C ASN A 45 8.39 20.45 -14.51
N SER A 46 7.39 20.40 -13.64
CA SER A 46 7.49 19.78 -12.33
C SER A 46 7.84 18.29 -12.40
N ARG A 47 7.36 17.55 -13.40
CA ARG A 47 7.68 16.12 -13.56
C ARG A 47 9.19 15.93 -13.80
N GLU A 48 9.76 16.70 -14.72
CA GLU A 48 11.20 16.64 -14.99
C GLU A 48 12.01 16.95 -13.71
N MET A 49 11.61 17.98 -12.96
CA MET A 49 12.27 18.36 -11.73
C MET A 49 12.32 17.19 -10.72
N TYR A 50 11.19 16.53 -10.48
CA TYR A 50 11.13 15.42 -9.54
C TYR A 50 11.87 14.17 -10.01
N MET A 51 11.82 13.87 -11.30
CA MET A 51 12.48 12.67 -11.83
C MET A 51 13.99 12.83 -11.92
N LEU A 52 14.47 14.00 -12.30
CA LEU A 52 15.91 14.27 -12.39
C LEU A 52 16.57 14.39 -11.01
N SER A 53 15.82 14.69 -9.93
CA SER A 53 16.37 14.60 -8.57
C SER A 53 16.87 13.21 -8.21
N ASP A 54 16.27 12.17 -8.80
CA ASP A 54 16.64 10.76 -8.64
C ASP A 54 17.42 10.23 -9.86
N ASN A 55 17.86 11.12 -10.76
CA ASN A 55 18.55 10.80 -12.02
C ASN A 55 17.76 9.85 -12.93
N ILE A 56 16.43 10.04 -12.98
CA ILE A 56 15.52 9.26 -13.82
C ILE A 56 15.06 10.09 -15.02
N ASP A 57 15.22 9.56 -16.24
CA ASP A 57 14.69 10.19 -17.47
C ASP A 57 13.17 10.11 -17.50
N SER A 58 12.52 11.21 -17.94
CA SER A 58 11.06 11.28 -18.09
C SER A 58 10.48 10.19 -19.00
N LYS A 59 11.27 9.63 -19.91
CA LYS A 59 10.88 8.49 -20.75
C LYS A 59 10.54 7.23 -19.94
N VAL A 60 11.15 7.05 -18.78
CA VAL A 60 10.85 5.92 -17.88
C VAL A 60 9.41 6.04 -17.37
N TYR A 61 8.98 7.23 -16.99
CA TYR A 61 7.60 7.49 -16.60
C TYR A 61 6.63 7.24 -17.74
N ASP A 62 6.90 7.79 -18.93
CA ASP A 62 6.05 7.60 -20.10
C ASP A 62 5.98 6.11 -20.50
N GLY A 63 7.12 5.42 -20.47
CA GLY A 63 7.21 3.98 -20.72
C GLY A 63 6.40 3.14 -19.71
N LEU A 64 6.40 3.53 -18.43
CA LEU A 64 5.59 2.87 -17.40
C LEU A 64 4.10 3.04 -17.68
N VAL A 65 3.65 4.27 -17.91
CA VAL A 65 2.24 4.57 -18.21
C VAL A 65 1.78 3.82 -19.47
N ASP A 66 2.56 3.86 -20.51
CA ASP A 66 2.30 3.16 -21.77
C ASP A 66 2.20 1.64 -21.57
N THR A 67 3.16 1.08 -20.85
CA THR A 67 3.20 -0.37 -20.62
C THR A 67 2.00 -0.82 -19.80
N VAL A 68 1.67 -0.14 -18.71
CA VAL A 68 0.49 -0.46 -17.89
C VAL A 68 -0.78 -0.33 -18.72
N SER A 69 -0.94 0.78 -19.47
CA SER A 69 -2.15 1.04 -20.27
C SER A 69 -2.37 -0.02 -21.37
N LYS A 70 -1.31 -0.56 -21.93
CA LYS A 70 -1.37 -1.60 -22.96
C LYS A 70 -1.58 -3.02 -22.39
N ASN A 71 -1.43 -3.22 -21.08
CA ASN A 71 -1.50 -4.54 -20.44
C ASN A 71 -2.64 -4.66 -19.42
N LEU A 72 -3.74 -3.94 -19.61
CA LEU A 72 -4.90 -3.96 -18.72
C LEU A 72 -5.81 -5.18 -18.90
N ASP A 73 -5.63 -6.01 -19.92
CA ASP A 73 -6.48 -7.16 -20.22
C ASP A 73 -6.59 -8.14 -19.05
N GLY A 74 -5.50 -8.41 -18.36
CA GLY A 74 -5.49 -9.26 -17.16
C GLY A 74 -6.37 -8.71 -16.05
N LEU A 75 -6.27 -7.40 -15.79
CA LEU A 75 -7.10 -6.70 -14.81
C LEU A 75 -8.58 -6.75 -15.21
N HIS A 76 -8.90 -6.47 -16.48
CA HIS A 76 -10.28 -6.52 -16.97
C HIS A 76 -10.87 -7.92 -16.86
N LYS A 77 -10.11 -8.98 -17.16
CA LYS A 77 -10.55 -10.37 -16.97
C LYS A 77 -10.83 -10.67 -15.49
N TYR A 78 -9.97 -10.21 -14.59
CA TYR A 78 -10.18 -10.38 -13.15
C TYR A 78 -11.44 -9.66 -12.66
N VAL A 79 -11.65 -8.40 -13.07
CA VAL A 79 -12.86 -7.63 -12.71
C VAL A 79 -14.12 -8.31 -13.25
N LYS A 80 -14.07 -8.84 -14.49
CA LYS A 80 -15.16 -9.61 -15.08
C LYS A 80 -15.46 -10.87 -14.28
N LEU A 81 -14.45 -11.65 -13.92
CA LEU A 81 -14.60 -12.83 -13.06
C LEU A 81 -15.24 -12.48 -11.72
N ARG A 82 -14.79 -11.39 -11.07
CA ARG A 82 -15.42 -10.92 -9.82
C ARG A 82 -16.91 -10.63 -9.99
N LYS A 83 -17.26 -9.92 -11.05
CA LYS A 83 -18.65 -9.61 -11.39
C LYS A 83 -19.49 -10.88 -11.52
N GLU A 84 -18.99 -11.91 -12.22
CA GLU A 84 -19.67 -13.18 -12.45
C GLU A 84 -19.83 -13.97 -11.15
N VAL A 85 -18.75 -14.13 -10.36
CA VAL A 85 -18.77 -14.86 -9.08
C VAL A 85 -19.70 -14.21 -8.06
N LEU A 86 -19.70 -12.87 -7.98
CA LEU A 86 -20.58 -12.11 -7.10
C LEU A 86 -22.01 -11.99 -7.64
N LYS A 87 -22.29 -12.50 -8.84
CA LYS A 87 -23.61 -12.46 -9.50
C LYS A 87 -24.19 -11.04 -9.61
N LEU A 88 -23.35 -10.10 -10.02
CA LEU A 88 -23.71 -8.69 -10.14
C LEU A 88 -23.99 -8.31 -11.60
N ASP A 89 -25.02 -7.50 -11.86
CA ASP A 89 -25.25 -6.90 -13.18
C ASP A 89 -24.21 -5.83 -13.53
N LYS A 90 -23.79 -5.06 -12.53
CA LYS A 90 -22.71 -4.08 -12.61
C LYS A 90 -21.83 -4.17 -11.37
N ILE A 91 -20.52 -4.04 -11.57
CA ILE A 91 -19.55 -3.97 -10.49
C ILE A 91 -19.14 -2.50 -10.25
N TYR A 92 -19.04 -2.10 -9.00
CA TYR A 92 -18.63 -0.77 -8.56
C TYR A 92 -17.44 -0.86 -7.61
N SER A 93 -16.81 0.27 -7.29
CA SER A 93 -15.65 0.33 -6.42
C SER A 93 -15.89 -0.33 -5.06
N TYR A 94 -17.07 -0.15 -4.49
CA TYR A 94 -17.45 -0.77 -3.21
C TYR A 94 -17.64 -2.31 -3.27
N ASP A 95 -17.68 -2.91 -4.46
CA ASP A 95 -17.74 -4.36 -4.64
C ASP A 95 -16.33 -4.98 -4.77
N MET A 96 -15.29 -4.17 -5.01
CA MET A 96 -13.94 -4.67 -5.28
C MET A 96 -13.26 -5.31 -4.06
N TYR A 97 -13.64 -4.92 -2.85
CA TYR A 97 -13.13 -5.49 -1.60
C TYR A 97 -13.95 -6.66 -1.06
N THR A 98 -15.05 -7.02 -1.73
CA THR A 98 -15.88 -8.16 -1.30
C THR A 98 -15.13 -9.47 -1.56
N PRO A 99 -14.97 -10.35 -0.56
CA PRO A 99 -14.36 -11.66 -0.77
C PRO A 99 -15.13 -12.46 -1.83
N ILE A 100 -14.42 -13.06 -2.79
CA ILE A 100 -14.97 -13.98 -3.79
C ILE A 100 -14.79 -15.45 -3.40
N VAL A 101 -14.03 -15.69 -2.34
CA VAL A 101 -13.87 -16.98 -1.67
C VAL A 101 -14.18 -16.79 -0.19
N ASN A 102 -14.64 -17.86 0.46
CA ASN A 102 -14.87 -17.78 1.91
C ASN A 102 -13.53 -17.49 2.61
N PRO A 103 -13.44 -16.44 3.44
CA PRO A 103 -12.24 -16.18 4.20
C PRO A 103 -11.99 -17.35 5.15
N THR A 104 -10.77 -17.84 5.22
CA THR A 104 -10.34 -18.68 6.32
C THR A 104 -10.24 -17.81 7.56
N ASN A 105 -11.00 -18.12 8.61
CA ASN A 105 -10.94 -17.41 9.89
C ASN A 105 -9.79 -17.93 10.77
N ASP A 106 -8.75 -18.46 10.17
CA ASP A 106 -7.62 -19.01 10.91
C ASP A 106 -6.80 -17.86 11.52
N TYR A 107 -6.88 -17.74 12.82
CA TYR A 107 -5.99 -16.87 13.58
C TYR A 107 -4.60 -17.53 13.65
N ILE A 108 -3.59 -16.81 13.21
CA ILE A 108 -2.18 -17.22 13.25
C ILE A 108 -1.54 -16.49 14.44
N PRO A 109 -1.20 -17.17 15.54
CA PRO A 109 -0.42 -16.57 16.62
C PRO A 109 0.92 -16.03 16.10
N TYR A 110 1.42 -14.97 16.73
CA TYR A 110 2.66 -14.32 16.27
C TYR A 110 3.87 -15.26 16.25
N GLU A 111 3.96 -16.15 17.23
CA GLU A 111 5.02 -17.16 17.35
C GLU A 111 4.98 -18.15 16.16
N LYS A 112 3.78 -18.49 15.70
CA LYS A 112 3.61 -19.31 14.49
C LYS A 112 4.00 -18.52 13.23
N ALA A 113 3.66 -17.24 13.17
CA ALA A 113 4.08 -16.35 12.09
C ALA A 113 5.60 -16.24 12.03
N GLN A 114 6.28 -16.04 13.15
CA GLN A 114 7.75 -16.06 13.21
C GLN A 114 8.35 -17.35 12.64
N SER A 115 7.78 -18.50 13.01
CA SER A 115 8.23 -19.80 12.51
C SER A 115 8.04 -19.96 11.01
N LEU A 116 6.91 -19.48 10.48
CA LEU A 116 6.62 -19.48 9.04
C LEU A 116 7.60 -18.59 8.28
N ILE A 117 7.82 -17.36 8.75
CA ILE A 117 8.76 -16.41 8.14
C ILE A 117 10.18 -16.99 8.17
N TYR A 118 10.64 -17.51 9.31
CA TYR A 118 11.96 -18.11 9.43
C TYR A 118 12.16 -19.26 8.45
N SER A 119 11.17 -20.13 8.31
CA SER A 119 11.22 -21.27 7.38
C SER A 119 11.20 -20.82 5.93
N SER A 120 10.37 -19.84 5.56
CA SER A 120 10.25 -19.34 4.20
C SER A 120 11.49 -18.61 3.71
N LEU A 121 12.22 -17.97 4.63
CA LEU A 121 13.46 -17.24 4.33
C LEU A 121 14.72 -18.11 4.43
N SER A 122 14.59 -19.41 4.71
CA SER A 122 15.73 -20.33 4.78
C SER A 122 16.65 -20.35 3.54
N PRO A 123 16.16 -20.11 2.29
CA PRO A 123 17.05 -19.99 1.13
C PRO A 123 18.07 -18.85 1.19
N LEU A 124 17.86 -17.85 2.05
CA LEU A 124 18.79 -16.73 2.24
C LEU A 124 20.02 -17.10 3.09
N GLY A 125 20.04 -18.31 3.62
CA GLY A 125 21.18 -18.86 4.33
C GLY A 125 21.19 -18.58 5.83
N LYS A 126 22.16 -19.22 6.50
CA LYS A 126 22.26 -19.21 7.98
C LYS A 126 22.47 -17.82 8.55
N GLU A 127 23.34 -17.02 7.96
CA GLU A 127 23.67 -15.69 8.45
C GLU A 127 22.44 -14.78 8.52
N TYR A 128 21.60 -14.82 7.48
CA TYR A 128 20.31 -14.10 7.46
C TYR A 128 19.37 -14.63 8.54
N GLY A 129 19.26 -15.95 8.69
CA GLY A 129 18.45 -16.59 9.72
C GLY A 129 18.89 -16.19 11.15
N ASP A 130 20.18 -16.10 11.42
CA ASP A 130 20.70 -15.69 12.72
C ASP A 130 20.32 -14.23 13.06
N VAL A 131 20.36 -13.33 12.06
CA VAL A 131 19.90 -11.93 12.22
C VAL A 131 18.38 -11.86 12.43
N LEU A 132 17.61 -12.63 11.66
CA LEU A 132 16.15 -12.68 11.80
C LEU A 132 15.74 -13.19 13.19
N TYR A 133 16.44 -14.21 13.71
CA TYR A 133 16.22 -14.71 15.06
C TYR A 133 16.47 -13.63 16.12
N LYS A 134 17.53 -12.83 15.98
CA LYS A 134 17.78 -11.67 16.85
C LYS A 134 16.64 -10.65 16.76
N ALA A 135 16.20 -10.31 15.54
CA ALA A 135 15.12 -9.36 15.32
C ALA A 135 13.85 -9.74 16.10
N PHE A 136 13.51 -11.01 16.15
CA PHE A 136 12.34 -11.50 16.88
C PHE A 136 12.52 -11.51 18.40
N ASN A 137 13.74 -11.70 18.90
CA ASN A 137 14.02 -11.90 20.32
C ASN A 137 14.58 -10.66 21.04
N GLU A 138 15.16 -9.70 20.32
CA GLU A 138 15.82 -8.52 20.86
C GLU A 138 14.99 -7.23 20.71
N ARG A 139 13.67 -7.34 20.57
CA ARG A 139 12.73 -6.21 20.54
C ARG A 139 12.91 -5.25 19.36
N TRP A 140 13.35 -5.74 18.20
CA TRP A 140 13.43 -4.92 16.99
C TRP A 140 12.06 -4.67 16.37
N VAL A 141 11.06 -5.48 16.76
CA VAL A 141 9.70 -5.47 16.20
C VAL A 141 8.70 -5.05 17.27
N ASP A 142 8.01 -3.94 17.05
CA ASP A 142 6.81 -3.54 17.79
C ASP A 142 5.58 -4.12 17.10
N VAL A 143 4.97 -5.13 17.71
CA VAL A 143 4.10 -6.11 17.03
C VAL A 143 2.65 -5.67 16.99
N TYR A 144 2.06 -5.38 18.18
CA TYR A 144 0.62 -5.21 18.31
C TYR A 144 0.20 -3.75 18.24
N SER A 145 -1.04 -3.52 17.77
CA SER A 145 -1.68 -2.21 17.83
C SER A 145 -1.95 -1.78 19.28
N ASN A 146 -1.87 -0.48 19.52
CA ASN A 146 -2.30 0.19 20.76
C ASN A 146 -2.85 1.57 20.45
N ASP A 147 -3.41 2.26 21.44
CA ASP A 147 -4.21 3.48 21.26
C ASP A 147 -3.43 4.65 20.60
N ASP A 148 -2.13 4.79 20.86
CA ASP A 148 -1.30 5.88 20.32
C ASP A 148 -0.44 5.47 19.13
N LYS A 149 -0.59 4.23 18.63
CA LYS A 149 0.24 3.70 17.56
C LYS A 149 -0.31 4.05 16.19
N VAL A 150 0.56 4.57 15.31
CA VAL A 150 0.21 4.85 13.91
C VAL A 150 -0.20 3.55 13.21
N SER A 151 -1.28 3.61 12.43
CA SER A 151 -1.77 2.48 11.63
C SER A 151 -0.78 2.11 10.51
N GLY A 152 -0.86 0.86 10.03
CA GLY A 152 0.00 0.33 8.99
C GLY A 152 1.21 -0.43 9.54
N ALA A 153 2.22 -0.59 8.69
CA ALA A 153 3.48 -1.22 9.04
C ALA A 153 4.63 -0.51 8.31
N TYR A 154 5.79 -0.41 8.94
CA TYR A 154 6.99 0.11 8.30
C TYR A 154 8.26 -0.47 8.93
N CYS A 155 9.34 -0.40 8.17
CA CYS A 155 10.68 -0.70 8.63
C CYS A 155 11.54 0.56 8.48
N LEU A 156 12.16 1.00 9.57
CA LEU A 156 13.09 2.12 9.61
C LEU A 156 14.49 1.59 9.84
N SER A 157 15.40 1.90 8.91
CA SER A 157 16.83 1.56 9.05
C SER A 157 17.63 2.81 9.36
N VAL A 158 18.57 2.69 10.30
CA VAL A 158 19.53 3.72 10.65
C VAL A 158 20.94 3.13 10.50
N TYR A 159 21.86 3.91 9.93
CA TYR A 159 23.23 3.45 9.70
C TYR A 159 23.89 2.97 11.00
N ASN A 160 24.55 1.83 10.95
CA ASN A 160 25.19 1.15 12.08
C ASN A 160 24.26 0.71 13.24
N ASN A 161 22.94 0.69 13.01
CA ASN A 161 21.98 0.15 13.96
C ASN A 161 21.15 -0.96 13.31
N HIS A 162 20.52 -1.78 14.14
CA HIS A 162 19.52 -2.71 13.66
C HIS A 162 18.28 -1.95 13.12
N PRO A 163 17.51 -2.53 12.20
CA PRO A 163 16.25 -1.95 11.77
C PRO A 163 15.22 -1.98 12.92
N TYR A 164 14.33 -1.00 12.89
CA TYR A 164 13.16 -0.94 13.76
C TYR A 164 11.92 -1.22 12.91
N VAL A 165 11.14 -2.21 13.31
CA VAL A 165 9.95 -2.64 12.58
C VAL A 165 8.70 -2.34 13.41
N LEU A 166 7.78 -1.57 12.84
CA LEU A 166 6.48 -1.34 13.44
C LEU A 166 5.44 -2.15 12.67
N LEU A 167 4.64 -2.91 13.39
CA LEU A 167 3.52 -3.68 12.85
C LEU A 167 2.23 -3.33 13.60
N ASN A 168 1.10 -3.62 13.00
CA ASN A 168 -0.22 -3.74 13.64
C ASN A 168 -0.75 -5.14 13.35
N TYR A 169 -0.12 -6.14 13.96
CA TYR A 169 -0.37 -7.54 13.70
C TYR A 169 -1.82 -7.95 14.02
N SER A 170 -2.53 -8.46 13.03
CA SER A 170 -3.94 -8.83 13.13
C SER A 170 -4.19 -10.34 13.28
N GLY A 171 -3.15 -11.16 13.17
CA GLY A 171 -3.27 -12.63 13.17
C GLY A 171 -3.84 -13.22 11.89
N LYS A 172 -3.96 -12.45 10.83
CA LYS A 172 -4.36 -12.92 9.51
C LYS A 172 -3.14 -13.23 8.65
N LEU A 173 -3.32 -14.06 7.63
CA LEU A 173 -2.21 -14.45 6.73
C LEU A 173 -1.60 -13.24 6.01
N ASP A 174 -2.38 -12.25 5.65
CA ASP A 174 -1.93 -11.01 5.05
C ASP A 174 -1.05 -10.15 5.97
N SER A 175 -1.14 -10.33 7.28
CA SER A 175 -0.26 -9.67 8.24
C SER A 175 1.01 -10.47 8.58
N VAL A 176 1.16 -11.68 8.02
CA VAL A 176 2.37 -12.51 8.12
C VAL A 176 3.35 -12.21 6.99
N SER A 177 2.83 -11.91 5.81
CA SER A 177 3.60 -11.61 4.59
C SER A 177 4.00 -10.15 4.55
#